data_9b88ed4051942d2e386a212379518403
#
_entry.id   9b88ed4051942d2e386a212379518403
#
_cell.length_a   1.000
_cell.length_b   1.000
_cell.length_c   1.000
_cell.angle_alpha   90.00
_cell.angle_beta   90.00
_cell.angle_gamma   90.00
#
_symmetry.space_group_name_H-M   'P 1'
#
loop_
_entity.id
_entity.type
_entity.pdbx_description
1 polymer ?
#
loop_
_entity_poly.entity_id
_entity_poly.type
_entity_poly.pdbx_seq_one_letter_code
_entity_poly.pdbx_strand_id
1 'polypeptide(L)'
;MSAKTYRTVPVRNLSSDELLELSKKQKLSLSREDMEVVQQIFREIDRDPTDVELEVIAQTWSEHCKHRIFSADISHSVNGGAPETVNSLFKTFIKKPSEKIMERKPGFVLSAFDDNAGFIALDDKLAVCLKAETHNHPSAIEPYAGANTGLGGVIRDILGEEIRLQGKIKM
;
A
#
# COMPACT_ATOMS: atom_id res chain seq x y z
N MET A 1 28.08 22.04 16.10
CA MET A 1 27.37 21.95 14.79
C MET A 1 26.96 20.50 14.59
N SER A 2 25.66 20.20 14.59
CA SER A 2 25.19 18.83 14.32
C SER A 2 25.55 18.50 12.86
N ALA A 3 26.19 17.37 12.64
CA ALA A 3 26.48 16.88 11.28
C ALA A 3 25.14 16.68 10.56
N LYS A 4 25.04 17.15 9.32
CA LYS A 4 23.90 16.83 8.46
C LYS A 4 23.80 15.31 8.31
N THR A 5 22.68 14.73 8.71
CA THR A 5 22.44 13.28 8.67
C THR A 5 21.88 12.79 7.33
N TYR A 6 21.69 13.69 6.35
CA TYR A 6 21.17 13.41 5.01
C TYR A 6 22.15 13.87 3.91
N ARG A 7 22.02 13.29 2.74
CA ARG A 7 22.81 13.63 1.53
C ARG A 7 21.90 14.20 0.46
N THR A 8 22.36 15.21 -0.26
CA THR A 8 21.69 15.67 -1.48
C THR A 8 22.02 14.73 -2.62
N VAL A 9 21.00 14.33 -3.38
CA VAL A 9 21.12 13.39 -4.51
C VAL A 9 20.85 14.16 -5.80
N PRO A 10 21.84 14.33 -6.70
CA PRO A 10 21.65 15.08 -7.93
C PRO A 10 20.72 14.32 -8.88
N VAL A 11 19.54 14.86 -9.15
CA VAL A 11 18.57 14.30 -10.10
C VAL A 11 18.24 15.25 -11.24
N ARG A 12 18.33 16.57 -11.01
CA ARG A 12 17.80 17.58 -11.93
C ARG A 12 18.38 17.57 -13.32
N ASN A 13 19.64 17.18 -13.46
CA ASN A 13 20.38 17.23 -14.73
C ASN A 13 20.68 15.84 -15.31
N LEU A 14 20.14 14.77 -14.71
CA LEU A 14 20.33 13.41 -15.20
C LEU A 14 19.45 13.16 -16.43
N SER A 15 19.95 12.32 -17.34
CA SER A 15 19.15 11.73 -18.41
C SER A 15 18.18 10.68 -17.85
N SER A 16 17.16 10.29 -18.62
CA SER A 16 16.21 9.25 -18.24
C SER A 16 16.87 7.91 -17.90
N ASP A 17 17.95 7.55 -18.61
CA ASP A 17 18.69 6.32 -18.30
C ASP A 17 19.47 6.44 -16.98
N GLU A 18 20.11 7.56 -16.73
CA GLU A 18 20.82 7.81 -15.47
C GLU A 18 19.86 7.84 -14.27
N LEU A 19 18.66 8.39 -14.44
CA LEU A 19 17.61 8.37 -13.42
C LEU A 19 17.19 6.94 -13.07
N LEU A 20 16.98 6.09 -14.06
CA LEU A 20 16.63 4.68 -13.85
C LEU A 20 17.78 3.92 -13.15
N GLU A 21 19.02 4.15 -13.55
CA GLU A 21 20.18 3.54 -12.90
C GLU A 21 20.36 4.04 -11.45
N LEU A 22 20.06 5.30 -11.18
CA LEU A 22 20.04 5.86 -9.82
C LEU A 22 18.99 5.14 -8.96
N SER A 23 17.76 4.96 -9.48
CA SER A 23 16.70 4.24 -8.79
C SER A 23 17.11 2.81 -8.44
N LYS A 24 17.70 2.08 -9.39
CA LYS A 24 18.22 0.72 -9.17
C LYS A 24 19.34 0.69 -8.12
N LYS A 25 20.31 1.57 -8.25
CA LYS A 25 21.48 1.65 -7.35
C LYS A 25 21.06 1.94 -5.91
N GLN A 26 20.09 2.83 -5.72
CA GLN A 26 19.57 3.20 -4.40
C GLN A 26 18.41 2.30 -3.95
N LYS A 27 18.00 1.31 -4.75
CA LYS A 27 16.91 0.36 -4.45
C LYS A 27 15.56 1.05 -4.19
N LEU A 28 15.30 2.16 -4.87
CA LEU A 28 14.05 2.92 -4.71
C LEU A 28 12.86 2.21 -5.34
N SER A 29 13.09 1.29 -6.29
CA SER A 29 12.03 0.59 -7.03
C SER A 29 11.06 1.52 -7.78
N LEU A 30 11.51 2.74 -8.09
CA LEU A 30 10.78 3.69 -8.92
C LEU A 30 11.07 3.40 -10.40
N SER A 31 10.04 3.44 -11.24
CA SER A 31 10.17 3.31 -12.68
C SER A 31 10.89 4.51 -13.30
N ARG A 32 11.19 4.42 -14.59
CA ARG A 32 11.74 5.56 -15.36
C ARG A 32 10.79 6.76 -15.30
N GLU A 33 9.53 6.51 -15.56
CA GLU A 33 8.47 7.51 -15.57
C GLU A 33 8.31 8.16 -14.19
N ASP A 34 8.34 7.38 -13.12
CA ASP A 34 8.30 7.90 -11.75
C ASP A 34 9.50 8.82 -11.46
N MET A 35 10.69 8.42 -11.86
CA MET A 35 11.92 9.21 -11.66
C MET A 35 11.91 10.49 -12.49
N GLU A 36 11.34 10.49 -13.69
CA GLU A 36 11.15 11.69 -14.51
C GLU A 36 10.17 12.68 -13.85
N VAL A 37 9.07 12.17 -13.24
CA VAL A 37 8.15 13.00 -12.45
C VAL A 37 8.86 13.59 -11.23
N VAL A 38 9.63 12.78 -10.51
CA VAL A 38 10.47 13.27 -9.40
C VAL A 38 11.40 14.37 -9.86
N GLN A 39 12.12 14.16 -10.97
CA GLN A 39 13.02 15.15 -11.55
C GLN A 39 12.31 16.46 -11.86
N GLN A 40 11.12 16.39 -12.49
CA GLN A 40 10.34 17.56 -12.83
C GLN A 40 9.95 18.35 -11.57
N ILE A 41 9.45 17.70 -10.54
CA ILE A 41 9.10 18.35 -9.27
C ILE A 41 10.30 19.10 -8.68
N PHE A 42 11.45 18.44 -8.64
CA PHE A 42 12.65 19.05 -8.06
C PHE A 42 13.30 20.14 -8.95
N ARG A 43 13.03 20.10 -10.26
CA ARG A 43 13.36 21.24 -11.16
C ARG A 43 12.46 22.45 -10.87
N GLU A 44 11.17 22.25 -10.65
CA GLU A 44 10.21 23.34 -10.36
C GLU A 44 10.52 24.05 -9.03
N ILE A 45 10.96 23.31 -8.01
CA ILE A 45 11.37 23.89 -6.72
C ILE A 45 12.85 24.29 -6.65
N ASP A 46 13.55 24.23 -7.77
CA ASP A 46 14.94 24.66 -7.98
C ASP A 46 15.97 24.10 -6.98
N ARG A 47 15.83 22.85 -6.58
CA ARG A 47 16.82 22.13 -5.77
C ARG A 47 16.83 20.64 -6.07
N ASP A 48 17.89 19.97 -5.69
CA ASP A 48 17.92 18.52 -5.69
C ASP A 48 17.30 17.93 -4.42
N PRO A 49 16.71 16.72 -4.49
CA PRO A 49 16.19 16.03 -3.31
C PRO A 49 17.30 15.59 -2.36
N THR A 50 16.92 15.36 -1.12
CA THR A 50 17.72 14.56 -0.21
C THR A 50 17.46 13.07 -0.42
N ASP A 51 18.38 12.22 0.05
CA ASP A 51 18.19 10.77 0.08
C ASP A 51 16.93 10.39 0.87
N VAL A 52 16.65 11.07 1.97
CA VAL A 52 15.44 10.86 2.78
C VAL A 52 14.16 11.19 2.00
N GLU A 53 14.13 12.29 1.23
CA GLU A 53 12.98 12.66 0.41
C GLU A 53 12.74 11.62 -0.69
N LEU A 54 13.79 11.09 -1.32
CA LEU A 54 13.66 10.03 -2.32
C LEU A 54 13.10 8.74 -1.71
N GLU A 55 13.56 8.34 -0.53
CA GLU A 55 13.04 7.18 0.18
C GLU A 55 11.56 7.35 0.57
N VAL A 56 11.16 8.53 1.05
CA VAL A 56 9.75 8.83 1.35
C VAL A 56 8.88 8.73 0.10
N ILE A 57 9.34 9.30 -1.03
CA ILE A 57 8.61 9.21 -2.30
C ILE A 57 8.53 7.75 -2.74
N ALA A 58 9.65 7.02 -2.74
CA ALA A 58 9.70 5.63 -3.13
C ALA A 58 8.75 4.75 -2.29
N GLN A 59 8.74 4.94 -0.98
CA GLN A 59 7.86 4.21 -0.07
C GLN A 59 6.38 4.55 -0.31
N THR A 60 6.05 5.83 -0.43
CA THR A 60 4.66 6.25 -0.61
C THR A 60 4.10 5.90 -2.00
N TRP A 61 4.94 5.78 -3.02
CA TRP A 61 4.55 5.39 -4.39
C TRP A 61 4.70 3.90 -4.66
N SER A 62 5.16 3.13 -3.69
CA SER A 62 5.35 1.69 -3.82
C SER A 62 4.02 0.96 -4.04
N GLU A 63 4.10 -0.25 -4.59
CA GLU A 63 2.94 -1.14 -4.71
C GLU A 63 2.32 -1.45 -3.34
N HIS A 64 3.13 -1.51 -2.28
CA HIS A 64 2.67 -1.68 -0.91
C HIS A 64 1.71 -0.57 -0.45
N CYS A 65 2.02 0.71 -0.72
CA CYS A 65 1.20 1.84 -0.27
C CYS A 65 0.12 2.24 -1.27
N LYS A 66 0.41 2.18 -2.58
CA LYS A 66 -0.49 2.66 -3.64
C LYS A 66 -1.28 1.57 -4.32
N HIS A 67 -0.86 0.31 -4.24
CA HIS A 67 -1.48 -0.81 -4.94
C HIS A 67 -1.68 -0.51 -6.43
N ARG A 68 -0.68 0.03 -7.10
CA ARG A 68 -0.77 0.56 -8.47
C ARG A 68 -1.24 -0.50 -9.47
N ILE A 69 -0.65 -1.68 -9.42
CA ILE A 69 -1.03 -2.82 -10.28
C ILE A 69 -2.41 -3.35 -9.89
N PHE A 70 -2.67 -3.51 -8.59
CA PHE A 70 -3.96 -4.00 -8.09
C PHE A 70 -5.14 -3.06 -8.40
N SER A 71 -4.84 -1.76 -8.56
CA SER A 71 -5.83 -0.72 -8.85
C SER A 71 -5.87 -0.30 -10.31
N ALA A 72 -4.96 -0.79 -11.16
CA ALA A 72 -4.85 -0.40 -12.55
C ALA A 72 -5.96 -0.98 -13.44
N ASP A 73 -6.18 -0.34 -14.57
CA ASP A 73 -6.90 -0.91 -15.70
C ASP A 73 -5.96 -1.87 -16.45
N ILE A 74 -6.31 -3.16 -16.45
CA ILE A 74 -5.49 -4.21 -17.03
C ILE A 74 -6.14 -4.70 -18.32
N SER A 75 -5.46 -4.53 -19.45
CA SER A 75 -5.83 -5.16 -20.70
C SER A 75 -5.30 -6.60 -20.73
N HIS A 76 -6.21 -7.55 -20.82
CA HIS A 76 -5.91 -8.98 -20.77
C HIS A 76 -6.45 -9.69 -22.00
N SER A 77 -5.63 -10.51 -22.65
CA SER A 77 -6.07 -11.37 -23.75
C SER A 77 -5.58 -12.79 -23.55
N VAL A 78 -6.41 -13.77 -23.93
CA VAL A 78 -6.08 -15.20 -23.87
C VAL A 78 -5.87 -15.71 -25.29
N ASN A 79 -4.74 -16.38 -25.52
CA ASN A 79 -4.39 -17.01 -26.79
C ASN A 79 -4.51 -16.10 -28.02
N GLY A 80 -4.22 -14.81 -27.88
CA GLY A 80 -4.32 -13.82 -28.96
C GLY A 80 -5.75 -13.42 -29.33
N GLY A 81 -6.72 -13.73 -28.48
CA GLY A 81 -8.10 -13.27 -28.61
C GLY A 81 -8.26 -11.76 -28.40
N ALA A 82 -9.47 -11.26 -28.56
CA ALA A 82 -9.77 -9.85 -28.30
C ALA A 82 -9.45 -9.50 -26.84
N PRO A 83 -8.80 -8.34 -26.59
CA PRO A 83 -8.48 -7.93 -25.23
C PRO A 83 -9.73 -7.56 -24.44
N GLU A 84 -9.77 -7.99 -23.19
CA GLU A 84 -10.76 -7.57 -22.20
C GLU A 84 -10.10 -6.63 -21.20
N THR A 85 -10.79 -5.57 -20.79
CA THR A 85 -10.29 -4.65 -19.76
C THR A 85 -10.85 -5.01 -18.41
N VAL A 86 -9.95 -5.31 -17.48
CA VAL A 86 -10.26 -5.49 -16.04
C VAL A 86 -9.97 -4.18 -15.33
N ASN A 87 -11.01 -3.49 -14.87
CA ASN A 87 -10.86 -2.27 -14.08
C ASN A 87 -10.59 -2.64 -12.62
N SER A 88 -9.34 -2.53 -12.18
CA SER A 88 -8.86 -2.90 -10.86
C SER A 88 -9.15 -4.36 -10.46
N LEU A 89 -8.11 -5.14 -10.25
CA LEU A 89 -8.22 -6.50 -9.72
C LEU A 89 -8.98 -6.52 -8.39
N PHE A 90 -8.63 -5.59 -7.49
CA PHE A 90 -9.27 -5.48 -6.19
C PHE A 90 -10.78 -5.19 -6.31
N LYS A 91 -11.17 -4.18 -7.07
CA LYS A 91 -12.58 -3.82 -7.22
C LYS A 91 -13.39 -4.94 -7.90
N THR A 92 -12.82 -5.55 -8.95
CA THR A 92 -13.53 -6.52 -9.78
C THR A 92 -13.65 -7.88 -9.09
N PHE A 93 -12.59 -8.39 -8.49
CA PHE A 93 -12.53 -9.78 -8.02
C PHE A 93 -12.62 -9.93 -6.50
N ILE A 94 -12.47 -8.85 -5.74
CA ILE A 94 -12.56 -8.88 -4.28
C ILE A 94 -13.75 -8.05 -3.79
N LYS A 95 -13.76 -6.75 -4.05
CA LYS A 95 -14.77 -5.84 -3.50
C LYS A 95 -16.18 -6.15 -3.99
N LYS A 96 -16.41 -6.19 -5.31
CA LYS A 96 -17.73 -6.48 -5.89
C LYS A 96 -18.32 -7.84 -5.47
N PRO A 97 -17.56 -8.97 -5.47
CA PRO A 97 -18.08 -10.22 -4.93
C PRO A 97 -18.43 -10.15 -3.45
N SER A 98 -17.61 -9.46 -2.66
CA SER A 98 -17.88 -9.27 -1.22
C SER A 98 -19.16 -8.46 -0.99
N GLU A 99 -19.38 -7.37 -1.71
CA GLU A 99 -20.61 -6.57 -1.68
C GLU A 99 -21.85 -7.43 -1.98
N LYS A 100 -21.80 -8.30 -3.01
CA LYS A 100 -22.89 -9.24 -3.31
C LYS A 100 -23.15 -10.25 -2.19
N ILE A 101 -22.12 -10.65 -1.46
CA ILE A 101 -22.30 -11.53 -0.27
C ILE A 101 -22.93 -10.74 0.87
N MET A 102 -22.54 -9.50 1.08
CA MET A 102 -23.11 -8.61 2.09
C MET A 102 -24.61 -8.37 1.84
N GLU A 103 -25.00 -8.15 0.57
CA GLU A 103 -26.42 -8.04 0.19
C GLU A 103 -27.24 -9.32 0.49
N ARG A 104 -26.64 -10.50 0.32
CA ARG A 104 -27.28 -11.79 0.61
C ARG A 104 -27.34 -12.13 2.10
N LYS A 105 -26.47 -11.51 2.89
CA LYS A 105 -26.38 -11.72 4.35
C LYS A 105 -26.36 -10.36 5.06
N PRO A 106 -27.49 -9.63 5.03
CA PRO A 106 -27.56 -8.30 5.64
C PRO A 106 -27.28 -8.39 7.14
N GLY A 107 -26.44 -7.47 7.64
CA GLY A 107 -26.03 -7.42 9.05
C GLY A 107 -24.95 -8.41 9.45
N PHE A 108 -24.52 -9.32 8.56
CA PHE A 108 -23.42 -10.24 8.89
C PHE A 108 -22.05 -9.56 8.85
N VAL A 109 -21.75 -8.78 7.80
CA VAL A 109 -20.54 -7.97 7.73
C VAL A 109 -20.86 -6.57 8.23
N LEU A 110 -20.20 -6.16 9.30
CA LEU A 110 -20.42 -4.87 9.95
C LEU A 110 -19.49 -3.79 9.37
N SER A 111 -18.26 -4.16 9.04
CA SER A 111 -17.28 -3.29 8.38
C SER A 111 -16.30 -4.12 7.56
N ALA A 112 -16.05 -3.69 6.32
CA ALA A 112 -15.03 -4.27 5.45
C ALA A 112 -14.55 -3.21 4.45
N PHE A 113 -13.24 -3.21 4.14
CA PHE A 113 -12.57 -2.33 3.18
C PHE A 113 -12.53 -0.84 3.57
N ASP A 114 -12.90 -0.49 4.78
CA ASP A 114 -12.93 0.90 5.28
C ASP A 114 -11.70 1.24 6.11
N ASP A 115 -11.11 0.24 6.78
CA ASP A 115 -9.97 0.41 7.67
C ASP A 115 -9.07 -0.84 7.71
N ASN A 116 -8.14 -0.89 8.65
CA ASN A 116 -7.10 -1.93 8.75
C ASN A 116 -7.61 -3.30 9.22
N ALA A 117 -8.79 -3.37 9.81
CA ALA A 117 -9.43 -4.62 10.26
C ALA A 117 -10.89 -4.71 9.80
N GLY A 118 -11.40 -5.92 9.67
CA GLY A 118 -12.79 -6.18 9.31
C GLY A 118 -13.60 -6.71 10.49
N PHE A 119 -14.92 -6.50 10.45
CA PHE A 119 -15.85 -6.93 11.51
C PHE A 119 -17.00 -7.72 10.94
N ILE A 120 -17.29 -8.84 11.58
CA ILE A 120 -18.50 -9.65 11.32
C ILE A 120 -19.32 -9.79 12.60
N ALA A 121 -20.64 -9.82 12.48
CA ALA A 121 -21.52 -10.10 13.60
C ALA A 121 -21.36 -11.57 14.04
N LEU A 122 -21.21 -11.79 15.33
CA LEU A 122 -21.27 -13.12 15.93
C LEU A 122 -22.70 -13.43 16.38
N ASP A 123 -23.32 -12.48 17.04
CA ASP A 123 -24.72 -12.48 17.46
C ASP A 123 -25.27 -11.04 17.53
N ASP A 124 -26.41 -10.82 18.16
CA ASP A 124 -27.05 -9.51 18.29
C ASP A 124 -26.24 -8.49 19.14
N LYS A 125 -25.25 -8.95 19.89
CA LYS A 125 -24.48 -8.14 20.85
C LYS A 125 -23.00 -8.15 20.61
N LEU A 126 -22.47 -9.19 19.96
CA LEU A 126 -21.04 -9.42 19.81
C LEU A 126 -20.63 -9.42 18.34
N ALA A 127 -19.46 -8.88 18.09
CA ALA A 127 -18.81 -8.93 16.80
C ALA A 127 -17.41 -9.55 16.90
N VAL A 128 -16.97 -10.17 15.82
CA VAL A 128 -15.60 -10.68 15.68
C VAL A 128 -14.82 -9.69 14.83
N CYS A 129 -13.70 -9.20 15.34
CA CYS A 129 -12.73 -8.42 14.62
C CYS A 129 -11.68 -9.35 14.00
N LEU A 130 -11.39 -9.17 12.72
CA LEU A 130 -10.42 -9.95 11.97
C LEU A 130 -9.38 -9.05 11.31
N LYS A 131 -8.12 -9.38 11.55
CA LYS A 131 -6.97 -8.77 10.90
C LYS A 131 -5.98 -9.85 10.49
N ALA A 132 -5.49 -9.76 9.28
CA ALA A 132 -4.36 -10.56 8.80
C ALA A 132 -3.21 -9.63 8.39
N GLU A 133 -1.99 -10.07 8.65
CA GLU A 133 -0.77 -9.34 8.31
C GLU A 133 0.19 -10.24 7.54
N THR A 134 0.76 -9.71 6.47
CA THR A 134 1.84 -10.36 5.74
C THR A 134 3.17 -9.71 6.12
N HIS A 135 3.99 -10.40 6.88
CA HIS A 135 5.30 -9.93 7.32
C HIS A 135 6.40 -10.91 6.86
N ASN A 136 6.32 -11.33 5.60
CA ASN A 136 7.13 -12.41 5.05
C ASN A 136 8.61 -12.02 4.87
N HIS A 137 8.91 -10.86 4.27
CA HIS A 137 10.28 -10.48 3.94
C HIS A 137 11.14 -10.23 5.18
N PRO A 138 10.73 -9.39 6.17
CA PRO A 138 11.47 -9.25 7.41
C PRO A 138 11.62 -10.56 8.18
N SER A 139 10.58 -11.42 8.19
CA SER A 139 10.63 -12.73 8.85
C SER A 139 11.55 -13.73 8.14
N ALA A 140 11.76 -13.58 6.82
CA ALA A 140 12.72 -14.41 6.07
C ALA A 140 14.17 -14.04 6.40
N ILE A 141 14.43 -12.77 6.73
CA ILE A 141 15.76 -12.27 7.08
C ILE A 141 16.08 -12.55 8.55
N GLU A 142 15.17 -12.19 9.45
CA GLU A 142 15.28 -12.36 10.89
C GLU A 142 13.94 -12.88 11.44
N PRO A 143 13.75 -14.21 11.54
CA PRO A 143 12.45 -14.82 11.83
C PRO A 143 11.82 -14.34 13.13
N TYR A 144 12.59 -14.21 14.20
CA TYR A 144 12.06 -13.82 15.51
C TYR A 144 11.62 -12.36 15.53
N ALA A 145 12.50 -11.45 15.16
CA ALA A 145 12.20 -10.00 15.17
C ALA A 145 11.17 -9.65 14.10
N GLY A 146 11.23 -10.29 12.92
CA GLY A 146 10.27 -10.11 11.84
C GLY A 146 8.86 -10.54 12.24
N ALA A 147 8.70 -11.74 12.81
CA ALA A 147 7.41 -12.24 13.30
C ALA A 147 6.87 -11.38 14.45
N ASN A 148 7.72 -10.95 15.37
CA ASN A 148 7.33 -10.09 16.48
C ASN A 148 6.77 -8.73 15.99
N THR A 149 7.41 -8.13 14.98
CA THR A 149 6.94 -6.89 14.36
C THR A 149 5.60 -7.09 13.64
N GLY A 150 5.42 -8.20 12.93
CA GLY A 150 4.16 -8.55 12.29
C GLY A 150 3.02 -8.71 13.29
N LEU A 151 3.25 -9.44 14.38
CA LEU A 151 2.29 -9.58 15.47
C LEU A 151 1.94 -8.21 16.11
N GLY A 152 2.94 -7.35 16.30
CA GLY A 152 2.73 -5.98 16.80
C GLY A 152 1.80 -5.16 15.91
N GLY A 153 1.90 -5.29 14.58
CA GLY A 153 0.99 -4.67 13.62
C GLY A 153 -0.45 -5.16 13.77
N VAL A 154 -0.64 -6.48 13.86
CA VAL A 154 -1.98 -7.07 14.07
C VAL A 154 -2.63 -6.57 15.35
N ILE A 155 -1.89 -6.57 16.46
CA ILE A 155 -2.41 -6.09 17.75
C ILE A 155 -2.78 -4.60 17.67
N ARG A 156 -1.93 -3.77 17.08
CA ARG A 156 -2.15 -2.32 16.95
C ARG A 156 -3.43 -2.01 16.18
N ASP A 157 -3.61 -2.67 15.05
CA ASP A 157 -4.74 -2.41 14.17
C ASP A 157 -6.06 -2.80 14.83
N ILE A 158 -6.11 -3.95 15.49
CA ILE A 158 -7.31 -4.38 16.24
C ILE A 158 -7.63 -3.42 17.38
N LEU A 159 -6.64 -3.03 18.19
CA LEU A 159 -6.85 -2.07 19.29
C LEU A 159 -7.26 -0.68 18.80
N GLY A 160 -6.72 -0.24 17.66
CA GLY A 160 -7.09 1.04 17.04
C GLY A 160 -8.53 1.08 16.55
N GLU A 161 -9.05 -0.03 16.06
CA GLU A 161 -10.41 -0.16 15.56
C GLU A 161 -11.47 -0.18 16.70
N GLU A 162 -11.15 -0.76 17.84
CA GLU A 162 -12.05 -0.80 18.99
C GLU A 162 -12.51 0.60 19.41
N ILE A 163 -11.62 1.59 19.37
CA ILE A 163 -11.91 2.99 19.67
C ILE A 163 -12.89 3.62 18.67
N ARG A 164 -12.85 3.22 17.40
CA ARG A 164 -13.71 3.72 16.34
C ARG A 164 -15.11 3.10 16.36
N LEU A 165 -15.21 1.83 16.69
CA LEU A 165 -16.49 1.12 16.75
C LEU A 165 -17.38 1.62 17.86
N GLN A 166 -16.84 2.02 19.01
CA GLN A 166 -17.60 2.62 20.10
C GLN A 166 -18.40 3.87 19.68
N GLY A 167 -18.00 4.55 18.60
CA GLY A 167 -18.74 5.67 18.01
C GLY A 167 -19.80 5.28 16.97
N LYS A 168 -19.74 4.06 16.40
CA LYS A 168 -20.63 3.61 15.32
C LYS A 168 -21.68 2.59 15.78
N ILE A 169 -21.41 1.83 16.83
CA ILE A 169 -22.39 0.92 17.43
C ILE A 169 -23.20 1.72 18.45
N LYS A 170 -24.40 2.11 18.07
CA LYS A 170 -25.40 2.59 19.03
C LYS A 170 -25.80 1.37 19.88
N MET A 171 -25.28 1.32 21.10
CA MET A 171 -25.82 0.45 22.16
C MET A 171 -27.22 0.89 22.51
#